data_016a2ed378743d2511c7a2faf240ff41
#
_entry.id   016a2ed378743d2511c7a2faf240ff41
#
_cell.length_a   1.000
_cell.length_b   1.000
_cell.length_c   1.000
_cell.angle_alpha   90.00
_cell.angle_beta   90.00
_cell.angle_gamma   90.00
#
_symmetry.space_group_name_H-M   'P 1'
#
loop_
_entity.id
_entity.type
_entity.pdbx_description
1 polymer ?
#
loop_
_entity_poly.entity_id
_entity_poly.type
_entity_poly.pdbx_seq_one_letter_code
_entity_poly.pdbx_strand_id
1 'polypeptide(L)'
;MNDDNRLKILLCEDDENLGMLLREYLQAKGYVAELCADGEAGFKAFLKTKFDICVLDVMMPKKDGFTLAQEIRAANTDVPIIFLTAKTLKEDILDGFKLGADDYITKPFSMEELVFRIEAILRRTKGKKSRESTVYRLGEFTFDTQKQLLQIGEKQTKLTTKENELLALLCSHSNEILQRDFALKTIWIDDNYFNARSMDVYITKLRKHLKDDPQIEIINIHGKGYKLITPEEEEEK
;
A
#
# COMPACT_ATOMS: atom_id res chain seq x y z
N MET A 1 -25.47 -17.23 -9.64
CA MET A 1 -24.79 -15.92 -9.67
C MET A 1 -23.37 -16.18 -10.12
N ASN A 2 -22.91 -15.56 -11.20
CA ASN A 2 -21.60 -15.82 -11.77
C ASN A 2 -20.50 -15.44 -10.75
N ASP A 3 -19.66 -16.40 -10.40
CA ASP A 3 -18.48 -16.23 -9.50
C ASP A 3 -17.42 -15.24 -10.05
N ASP A 4 -17.57 -14.86 -11.30
CA ASP A 4 -16.56 -14.12 -12.08
C ASP A 4 -16.42 -12.64 -11.69
N ASN A 5 -17.33 -12.09 -10.87
CA ASN A 5 -17.33 -10.65 -10.51
C ASN A 5 -17.09 -10.39 -9.01
N ARG A 6 -16.89 -11.42 -8.21
CA ARG A 6 -16.59 -11.27 -6.77
C ARG A 6 -15.11 -10.98 -6.58
N LEU A 7 -14.80 -10.11 -5.60
CA LEU A 7 -13.43 -9.80 -5.25
C LEU A 7 -12.74 -10.99 -4.60
N LYS A 8 -11.51 -11.26 -5.03
CA LYS A 8 -10.70 -12.40 -4.61
C LYS A 8 -9.65 -11.98 -3.61
N ILE A 9 -9.60 -12.68 -2.49
CA ILE A 9 -8.68 -12.45 -1.38
C ILE A 9 -7.75 -13.65 -1.27
N LEU A 10 -6.44 -13.43 -1.32
CA LEU A 10 -5.47 -14.41 -0.86
C LEU A 10 -5.33 -14.26 0.66
N LEU A 11 -5.67 -15.30 1.40
CA LEU A 11 -5.55 -15.36 2.86
C LEU A 11 -4.49 -16.39 3.23
N CYS A 12 -3.41 -15.96 3.87
CA CYS A 12 -2.36 -16.85 4.38
C CYS A 12 -2.35 -16.78 5.91
N GLU A 13 -2.67 -17.91 6.55
CA GLU A 13 -2.76 -18.07 8.01
C GLU A 13 -2.47 -19.53 8.34
N ASP A 14 -1.53 -19.79 9.25
CA ASP A 14 -1.13 -21.14 9.64
C ASP A 14 -1.96 -21.75 10.78
N ASP A 15 -2.63 -20.93 11.59
CA ASP A 15 -3.64 -21.41 12.53
C ASP A 15 -4.90 -21.84 11.75
N GLU A 16 -5.13 -23.16 11.70
CA GLU A 16 -6.26 -23.74 10.96
C GLU A 16 -7.63 -23.20 11.43
N ASN A 17 -7.81 -23.00 12.74
CA ASN A 17 -9.09 -22.53 13.29
C ASN A 17 -9.33 -21.07 12.91
N LEU A 18 -8.32 -20.22 13.11
CA LEU A 18 -8.41 -18.81 12.75
C LEU A 18 -8.55 -18.65 11.21
N GLY A 19 -7.76 -19.38 10.42
CA GLY A 19 -7.81 -19.34 8.96
C GLY A 19 -9.18 -19.76 8.42
N MET A 20 -9.77 -20.83 8.93
CA MET A 20 -11.14 -21.26 8.55
C MET A 20 -12.19 -20.21 8.93
N LEU A 21 -12.12 -19.69 10.15
CA LEU A 21 -13.05 -18.68 10.62
C LEU A 21 -12.98 -17.39 9.77
N LEU A 22 -11.77 -16.92 9.47
CA LEU A 22 -11.54 -15.76 8.60
C LEU A 22 -12.09 -15.99 7.20
N ARG A 23 -11.80 -17.15 6.60
CA ARG A 23 -12.30 -17.51 5.27
C ARG A 23 -13.83 -17.52 5.23
N GLU A 24 -14.47 -18.20 6.19
CA GLU A 24 -15.95 -18.28 6.23
C GLU A 24 -16.57 -16.89 6.42
N TYR A 25 -16.00 -16.06 7.29
CA TYR A 25 -16.49 -14.71 7.51
C TYR A 25 -16.35 -13.84 6.26
N LEU A 26 -15.21 -13.90 5.57
CA LEU A 26 -15.00 -13.17 4.32
C LEU A 26 -15.95 -13.66 3.21
N GLN A 27 -16.19 -14.97 3.13
CA GLN A 27 -17.16 -15.52 2.19
C GLN A 27 -18.59 -15.07 2.49
N ALA A 28 -18.99 -15.02 3.76
CA ALA A 28 -20.28 -14.48 4.20
C ALA A 28 -20.46 -12.99 3.83
N LYS A 29 -19.36 -12.23 3.73
CA LYS A 29 -19.35 -10.84 3.26
C LYS A 29 -19.32 -10.71 1.73
N GLY A 30 -19.36 -11.82 1.00
CA GLY A 30 -19.44 -11.83 -0.47
C GLY A 30 -18.10 -11.88 -1.20
N TYR A 31 -16.98 -12.08 -0.51
CA TYR A 31 -15.65 -12.26 -1.12
C TYR A 31 -15.43 -13.72 -1.55
N VAL A 32 -14.46 -13.93 -2.43
CA VAL A 32 -13.87 -15.25 -2.69
C VAL A 32 -12.52 -15.27 -1.96
N ALA A 33 -12.46 -16.00 -0.85
CA ALA A 33 -11.23 -16.12 -0.06
C ALA A 33 -10.57 -17.49 -0.29
N GLU A 34 -9.32 -17.49 -0.78
CA GLU A 34 -8.47 -18.67 -0.91
C GLU A 34 -7.52 -18.71 0.28
N LEU A 35 -7.67 -19.74 1.13
CA LEU A 35 -6.86 -19.93 2.34
C LEU A 35 -5.65 -20.80 2.03
N CYS A 36 -4.47 -20.33 2.42
CA CYS A 36 -3.20 -21.04 2.36
C CYS A 36 -2.59 -21.13 3.77
N ALA A 37 -2.10 -22.30 4.16
CA ALA A 37 -1.55 -22.55 5.49
C ALA A 37 -0.08 -22.12 5.67
N ASP A 38 0.58 -21.70 4.61
CA ASP A 38 1.98 -21.24 4.63
C ASP A 38 2.29 -20.33 3.43
N GLY A 39 3.42 -19.62 3.50
CA GLY A 39 3.81 -18.69 2.44
C GLY A 39 4.20 -19.34 1.11
N GLU A 40 4.63 -20.61 1.09
CA GLU A 40 4.90 -21.31 -0.16
C GLU A 40 3.61 -21.64 -0.91
N ALA A 41 2.60 -22.14 -0.19
CA ALA A 41 1.27 -22.38 -0.74
C ALA A 41 0.64 -21.06 -1.22
N GLY A 42 0.79 -19.98 -0.43
CA GLY A 42 0.33 -18.64 -0.77
C GLY A 42 0.95 -18.12 -2.07
N PHE A 43 2.26 -18.25 -2.25
CA PHE A 43 2.91 -17.81 -3.48
C PHE A 43 2.49 -18.64 -4.70
N LYS A 44 2.35 -19.96 -4.55
CA LYS A 44 1.84 -20.82 -5.63
C LYS A 44 0.41 -20.45 -6.05
N ALA A 45 -0.45 -20.13 -5.10
CA ALA A 45 -1.81 -19.65 -5.36
C ALA A 45 -1.78 -18.29 -6.08
N PHE A 46 -0.93 -17.37 -5.62
CA PHE A 46 -0.79 -16.03 -6.19
C PHE A 46 -0.37 -16.06 -7.67
N LEU A 47 0.52 -16.96 -8.06
CA LEU A 47 0.94 -17.11 -9.46
C LEU A 47 -0.15 -17.70 -10.37
N LYS A 48 -1.12 -18.42 -9.81
CA LYS A 48 -2.20 -19.08 -10.57
C LYS A 48 -3.47 -18.23 -10.68
N THR A 49 -3.74 -17.42 -9.67
CA THR A 49 -4.98 -16.69 -9.52
C THR A 49 -4.69 -15.20 -9.36
N LYS A 50 -5.45 -14.36 -10.07
CA LYS A 50 -5.39 -12.90 -9.83
C LYS A 50 -6.22 -12.57 -8.60
N PHE A 51 -5.57 -12.05 -7.57
CA PHE A 51 -6.20 -11.56 -6.35
C PHE A 51 -6.34 -10.04 -6.37
N ASP A 52 -7.38 -9.54 -5.71
CA ASP A 52 -7.63 -8.10 -5.54
C ASP A 52 -6.94 -7.54 -4.29
N ILE A 53 -6.64 -8.40 -3.31
CA ILE A 53 -5.93 -8.07 -2.08
C ILE A 53 -5.33 -9.34 -1.45
N CYS A 54 -4.21 -9.19 -0.75
CA CYS A 54 -3.57 -10.25 0.03
C CYS A 54 -3.65 -9.91 1.54
N VAL A 55 -4.05 -10.88 2.35
CA VAL A 55 -4.05 -10.82 3.82
C VAL A 55 -3.11 -11.90 4.31
N LEU A 56 -1.99 -11.50 4.91
CA LEU A 56 -0.86 -12.38 5.18
C LEU A 56 -0.51 -12.36 6.68
N ASP A 57 -0.55 -13.51 7.35
CA ASP A 57 0.11 -13.62 8.65
C ASP A 57 1.62 -13.43 8.48
N VAL A 58 2.22 -12.70 9.40
CA VAL A 58 3.68 -12.52 9.43
C VAL A 58 4.37 -13.81 9.85
N MET A 59 3.79 -14.53 10.83
CA MET A 59 4.41 -15.69 11.47
C MET A 59 3.85 -16.99 10.88
N MET A 60 4.42 -17.47 9.78
CA MET A 60 4.01 -18.73 9.16
C MET A 60 5.20 -19.69 9.00
N PRO A 61 4.97 -21.02 8.99
CA PRO A 61 5.99 -22.01 8.72
C PRO A 61 6.44 -21.96 7.24
N LYS A 62 7.60 -22.56 6.95
CA LYS A 62 8.25 -22.68 5.64
C LYS A 62 8.67 -21.34 5.04
N LYS A 63 7.73 -20.41 4.88
CA LYS A 63 7.95 -19.06 4.37
C LYS A 63 7.08 -18.08 5.15
N ASP A 64 7.71 -17.13 5.82
CA ASP A 64 7.02 -16.07 6.57
C ASP A 64 6.32 -15.06 5.64
N GLY A 65 5.41 -14.27 6.23
CA GLY A 65 4.60 -13.32 5.49
C GLY A 65 5.42 -12.20 4.83
N PHE A 66 6.54 -11.80 5.41
CA PHE A 66 7.40 -10.76 4.82
C PHE A 66 8.12 -11.27 3.58
N THR A 67 8.68 -12.47 3.65
CA THR A 67 9.31 -13.13 2.50
C THR A 67 8.29 -13.35 1.38
N LEU A 68 7.08 -13.80 1.72
CA LEU A 68 5.99 -13.94 0.75
C LEU A 68 5.64 -12.59 0.11
N ALA A 69 5.53 -11.54 0.89
CA ALA A 69 5.22 -10.20 0.38
C ALA A 69 6.31 -9.66 -0.57
N GLN A 70 7.59 -9.93 -0.30
CA GLN A 70 8.70 -9.58 -1.20
C GLN A 70 8.54 -10.25 -2.58
N GLU A 71 8.24 -11.54 -2.59
CA GLU A 71 8.03 -12.28 -3.83
C GLU A 71 6.78 -11.80 -4.58
N ILE A 72 5.69 -11.53 -3.86
CA ILE A 72 4.48 -10.93 -4.44
C ILE A 72 4.80 -9.58 -5.06
N ARG A 73 5.56 -8.71 -4.38
CA ARG A 73 5.95 -7.40 -4.89
C ARG A 73 6.86 -7.47 -6.11
N ALA A 74 7.73 -8.47 -6.19
CA ALA A 74 8.55 -8.72 -7.37
C ALA A 74 7.71 -9.13 -8.59
N ALA A 75 6.61 -9.85 -8.36
CA ALA A 75 5.69 -10.30 -9.41
C ALA A 75 4.59 -9.26 -9.73
N ASN A 76 4.12 -8.52 -8.73
CA ASN A 76 3.05 -7.51 -8.86
C ASN A 76 3.19 -6.44 -7.77
N THR A 77 3.50 -5.21 -8.18
CA THR A 77 3.65 -4.05 -7.28
C THR A 77 2.31 -3.48 -6.80
N ASP A 78 1.21 -3.75 -7.51
CA ASP A 78 -0.05 -3.02 -7.38
C ASP A 78 -1.07 -3.70 -6.44
N VAL A 79 -0.94 -5.02 -6.23
CA VAL A 79 -1.88 -5.74 -5.35
C VAL A 79 -1.72 -5.26 -3.91
N PRO A 80 -2.80 -4.83 -3.24
CA PRO A 80 -2.71 -4.43 -1.85
C PRO A 80 -2.35 -5.59 -0.93
N ILE A 81 -1.57 -5.30 0.14
CA ILE A 81 -1.17 -6.27 1.15
C ILE A 81 -1.52 -5.74 2.54
N ILE A 82 -2.26 -6.54 3.31
CA ILE A 82 -2.48 -6.36 4.74
C ILE A 82 -1.69 -7.45 5.47
N PHE A 83 -0.91 -7.08 6.48
CA PHE A 83 -0.31 -8.05 7.39
C PHE A 83 -1.15 -8.24 8.64
N LEU A 84 -1.30 -9.51 9.06
CA LEU A 84 -1.77 -9.89 10.38
C LEU A 84 -0.55 -10.26 11.23
N THR A 85 -0.43 -9.74 12.44
CA THR A 85 0.75 -10.00 13.26
C THR A 85 0.46 -10.03 14.75
N ALA A 86 1.03 -11.01 15.46
CA ALA A 86 1.12 -11.00 16.92
C ALA A 86 2.27 -10.11 17.42
N LYS A 87 3.16 -9.67 16.53
CA LYS A 87 4.33 -8.88 16.89
C LYS A 87 3.98 -7.42 17.08
N THR A 88 4.23 -6.93 18.28
CA THR A 88 4.12 -5.51 18.65
C THR A 88 5.45 -4.78 18.56
N LEU A 89 6.54 -5.47 18.17
CA LEU A 89 7.86 -4.87 18.10
C LEU A 89 7.93 -3.90 16.92
N LYS A 90 8.33 -2.68 17.24
CA LYS A 90 8.40 -1.54 16.31
C LYS A 90 9.25 -1.80 15.05
N GLU A 91 10.26 -2.65 15.16
CA GLU A 91 11.21 -2.98 14.09
C GLU A 91 10.57 -3.89 13.03
N ASP A 92 9.81 -4.91 13.44
CA ASP A 92 9.14 -5.83 12.53
C ASP A 92 8.09 -5.13 11.65
N ILE A 93 7.35 -4.18 12.24
CA ILE A 93 6.34 -3.39 11.53
C ILE A 93 6.99 -2.46 10.50
N LEU A 94 8.14 -1.86 10.86
CA LEU A 94 8.90 -1.02 9.93
C LEU A 94 9.42 -1.81 8.71
N ASP A 95 9.84 -3.04 8.93
CA ASP A 95 10.31 -3.90 7.84
C ASP A 95 9.18 -4.26 6.88
N GLY A 96 7.99 -4.54 7.37
CA GLY A 96 6.85 -4.77 6.49
C GLY A 96 6.42 -3.54 5.68
N PHE A 97 6.46 -2.34 6.26
CA PHE A 97 6.21 -1.12 5.48
C PHE A 97 7.30 -0.84 4.44
N LYS A 98 8.56 -1.21 4.72
CA LYS A 98 9.63 -1.19 3.70
C LYS A 98 9.31 -2.09 2.50
N LEU A 99 8.51 -3.15 2.69
CA LEU A 99 8.03 -4.04 1.64
C LEU A 99 6.81 -3.51 0.88
N GLY A 100 6.27 -2.34 1.25
CA GLY A 100 5.14 -1.72 0.58
C GLY A 100 3.78 -2.31 1.01
N ALA A 101 3.64 -2.69 2.28
CA ALA A 101 2.34 -3.08 2.84
C ALA A 101 1.37 -1.91 2.85
N ASP A 102 0.11 -2.16 2.60
CA ASP A 102 -0.95 -1.14 2.61
C ASP A 102 -1.52 -0.93 4.01
N ASP A 103 -1.51 -1.97 4.86
CA ASP A 103 -1.95 -1.89 6.25
C ASP A 103 -1.36 -2.99 7.14
N TYR A 104 -1.52 -2.83 8.45
CA TYR A 104 -1.11 -3.75 9.51
C TYR A 104 -2.21 -3.90 10.53
N ILE A 105 -2.52 -5.15 10.90
CA ILE A 105 -3.50 -5.48 11.95
C ILE A 105 -2.80 -6.33 13.00
N THR A 106 -2.82 -5.87 14.24
CA THR A 106 -2.25 -6.62 15.37
C THR A 106 -3.25 -7.60 15.94
N LYS A 107 -2.84 -8.84 16.14
CA LYS A 107 -3.62 -9.87 16.86
C LYS A 107 -3.57 -9.58 18.37
N PRO A 108 -4.71 -9.68 19.10
CA PRO A 108 -6.05 -10.04 18.62
C PRO A 108 -6.78 -8.85 17.96
N PHE A 109 -7.60 -9.14 16.94
CA PHE A 109 -8.42 -8.17 16.23
C PHE A 109 -9.85 -8.69 16.04
N SER A 110 -10.79 -7.82 15.72
CA SER A 110 -12.14 -8.22 15.36
C SER A 110 -12.28 -8.53 13.87
N MET A 111 -13.19 -9.42 13.51
CA MET A 111 -13.49 -9.73 12.11
C MET A 111 -14.01 -8.51 11.35
N GLU A 112 -14.77 -7.67 12.05
CA GLU A 112 -15.30 -6.41 11.52
C GLU A 112 -14.17 -5.44 11.19
N GLU A 113 -13.14 -5.35 12.04
CA GLU A 113 -11.97 -4.50 11.79
C GLU A 113 -11.25 -4.92 10.51
N LEU A 114 -11.00 -6.23 10.34
CA LEU A 114 -10.36 -6.74 9.12
C LEU A 114 -11.18 -6.39 7.88
N VAL A 115 -12.49 -6.66 7.89
CA VAL A 115 -13.36 -6.36 6.73
C VAL A 115 -13.39 -4.86 6.45
N PHE A 116 -13.52 -4.02 7.48
CA PHE A 116 -13.50 -2.56 7.31
C PHE A 116 -12.22 -2.07 6.62
N ARG A 117 -11.04 -2.61 7.00
CA ARG A 117 -9.76 -2.26 6.40
C ARG A 117 -9.64 -2.77 4.95
N ILE A 118 -10.09 -4.00 4.69
CA ILE A 118 -10.17 -4.56 3.34
C ILE A 118 -11.04 -3.66 2.44
N GLU A 119 -12.25 -3.31 2.88
CA GLU A 119 -13.17 -2.46 2.12
C GLU A 119 -12.59 -1.08 1.84
N ALA A 120 -11.95 -0.48 2.83
CA ALA A 120 -11.35 0.84 2.68
C ALA A 120 -10.21 0.83 1.63
N ILE A 121 -9.36 -0.21 1.63
CA ILE A 121 -8.29 -0.38 0.65
C ILE A 121 -8.87 -0.65 -0.73
N LEU A 122 -9.80 -1.59 -0.86
CA LEU A 122 -10.43 -1.94 -2.14
C LEU A 122 -11.24 -0.79 -2.75
N ARG A 123 -11.90 0.03 -1.95
CA ARG A 123 -12.60 1.24 -2.42
C ARG A 123 -11.62 2.25 -3.04
N ARG A 124 -10.44 2.40 -2.46
CA ARG A 124 -9.39 3.28 -2.97
C ARG A 124 -8.83 2.76 -4.30
N THR A 125 -8.61 1.46 -4.42
CA THR A 125 -8.10 0.84 -5.65
C THR A 125 -9.13 0.83 -6.77
N LYS A 126 -10.42 0.63 -6.46
CA LYS A 126 -11.52 0.69 -7.45
C LYS A 126 -11.88 2.12 -7.86
N GLY A 127 -11.85 3.07 -6.94
CA GLY A 127 -12.10 4.49 -7.22
C GLY A 127 -11.10 5.11 -8.19
N LYS A 128 -9.93 4.48 -8.37
CA LYS A 128 -8.93 4.89 -9.37
C LYS A 128 -9.34 4.59 -10.82
N LYS A 129 -10.22 3.60 -11.05
CA LYS A 129 -10.70 3.28 -12.42
C LYS A 129 -11.69 4.29 -12.98
N SER A 130 -12.27 5.15 -12.16
CA SER A 130 -13.29 6.14 -12.55
C SER A 130 -12.82 7.60 -12.43
N ARG A 131 -11.60 7.85 -11.94
CA ARG A 131 -11.01 9.20 -11.92
C ARG A 131 -10.20 9.41 -13.18
N GLU A 132 -10.36 10.58 -13.81
CA GLU A 132 -9.48 11.03 -14.88
C GLU A 132 -8.02 10.92 -14.43
N SER A 133 -7.17 10.44 -15.32
CA SER A 133 -5.73 10.32 -15.06
C SER A 133 -5.19 11.72 -14.80
N THR A 134 -4.70 11.94 -13.58
CA THR A 134 -3.97 13.18 -13.28
C THR A 134 -2.50 12.90 -13.51
N VAL A 135 -1.93 13.60 -14.49
CA VAL A 135 -0.51 13.57 -14.78
C VAL A 135 0.10 14.83 -14.20
N TYR A 136 1.01 14.65 -13.24
CA TYR A 136 1.80 15.74 -12.68
C TYR A 136 3.14 15.85 -13.39
N ARG A 137 3.59 17.08 -13.64
CA ARG A 137 4.97 17.40 -14.01
C ARG A 137 5.70 17.86 -12.75
N LEU A 138 6.82 17.22 -12.44
CA LEU A 138 7.65 17.49 -11.27
C LEU A 138 9.08 17.70 -11.77
N GLY A 139 9.45 18.94 -12.14
CA GLY A 139 10.71 19.19 -12.82
C GLY A 139 10.82 18.32 -14.09
N GLU A 140 11.85 17.48 -14.14
CA GLU A 140 12.06 16.54 -15.27
C GLU A 140 11.21 15.26 -15.17
N PHE A 141 10.52 15.03 -14.03
CA PHE A 141 9.66 13.87 -13.87
C PHE A 141 8.26 14.08 -14.43
N THR A 142 7.71 13.02 -15.01
CA THR A 142 6.27 12.87 -15.28
C THR A 142 5.70 11.79 -14.36
N PHE A 143 4.64 12.10 -13.63
CA PHE A 143 3.98 11.19 -12.71
C PHE A 143 2.53 10.95 -13.13
N ASP A 144 2.23 9.74 -13.62
CA ASP A 144 0.89 9.29 -13.99
C ASP A 144 0.27 8.54 -12.80
N THR A 145 -0.70 9.15 -12.14
CA THR A 145 -1.34 8.60 -10.93
C THR A 145 -2.17 7.36 -11.22
N GLN A 146 -2.75 7.25 -12.41
CA GLN A 146 -3.59 6.11 -12.79
C GLN A 146 -2.72 4.89 -13.10
N LYS A 147 -1.63 5.09 -13.82
CA LYS A 147 -0.67 4.03 -14.11
C LYS A 147 0.26 3.75 -12.94
N GLN A 148 0.26 4.59 -11.89
CA GLN A 148 1.20 4.54 -10.77
C GLN A 148 2.66 4.58 -11.25
N LEU A 149 2.93 5.39 -12.25
CA LEU A 149 4.19 5.42 -12.96
C LEU A 149 4.87 6.76 -12.79
N LEU A 150 6.10 6.74 -12.29
CA LEU A 150 7.01 7.87 -12.23
C LEU A 150 8.08 7.70 -13.31
N GLN A 151 8.25 8.68 -14.19
CA GLN A 151 9.16 8.61 -15.32
C GLN A 151 10.07 9.83 -15.38
N ILE A 152 11.35 9.62 -15.64
CA ILE A 152 12.34 10.66 -15.99
C ILE A 152 13.17 10.16 -17.18
N GLY A 153 13.16 10.88 -18.30
CA GLY A 153 13.76 10.41 -19.54
C GLY A 153 13.21 9.02 -19.92
N GLU A 154 14.10 8.06 -20.13
CA GLU A 154 13.72 6.65 -20.43
C GLU A 154 13.48 5.78 -19.18
N LYS A 155 13.86 6.29 -18.00
CA LYS A 155 13.72 5.55 -16.75
C LYS A 155 12.29 5.60 -16.23
N GLN A 156 11.70 4.42 -16.08
CA GLN A 156 10.35 4.26 -15.52
C GLN A 156 10.44 3.54 -14.16
N THR A 157 9.71 4.05 -13.18
CA THR A 157 9.60 3.47 -11.84
C THR A 157 8.12 3.26 -11.52
N LYS A 158 7.73 2.02 -11.31
CA LYS A 158 6.39 1.67 -10.87
C LYS A 158 6.30 1.88 -9.36
N LEU A 159 5.30 2.63 -8.93
CA LEU A 159 5.05 2.92 -7.51
C LEU A 159 4.05 1.92 -6.92
N THR A 160 4.22 1.57 -5.66
CA THR A 160 3.17 0.87 -4.91
C THR A 160 1.97 1.79 -4.68
N THR A 161 0.84 1.21 -4.28
CA THR A 161 -0.39 1.99 -4.04
C THR A 161 -0.16 3.13 -3.05
N LYS A 162 0.51 2.87 -1.92
CA LYS A 162 0.78 3.90 -0.89
C LYS A 162 1.79 4.95 -1.33
N GLU A 163 2.83 4.58 -2.06
CA GLU A 163 3.77 5.54 -2.66
C GLU A 163 3.06 6.47 -3.63
N ASN A 164 2.20 5.92 -4.48
CA ASN A 164 1.41 6.68 -5.44
C ASN A 164 0.41 7.64 -4.77
N GLU A 165 -0.29 7.18 -3.73
CA GLU A 165 -1.23 8.01 -2.97
C GLU A 165 -0.52 9.17 -2.27
N LEU A 166 0.62 8.88 -1.62
CA LEU A 166 1.38 9.89 -0.91
C LEU A 166 2.02 10.90 -1.88
N LEU A 167 2.58 10.43 -2.99
CA LEU A 167 3.16 11.33 -4.00
C LEU A 167 2.06 12.20 -4.63
N ALA A 168 0.89 11.65 -4.97
CA ALA A 168 -0.22 12.43 -5.51
C ALA A 168 -0.71 13.50 -4.53
N LEU A 169 -0.76 13.16 -3.23
CA LEU A 169 -1.14 14.13 -2.20
C LEU A 169 -0.08 15.21 -2.01
N LEU A 170 1.20 14.88 -2.09
CA LEU A 170 2.30 15.85 -2.07
C LEU A 170 2.24 16.77 -3.31
N CYS A 171 1.96 16.23 -4.49
CA CYS A 171 1.83 17.02 -5.73
C CYS A 171 0.66 18.00 -5.66
N SER A 172 -0.49 17.58 -5.11
CA SER A 172 -1.65 18.48 -4.96
C SER A 172 -1.42 19.59 -3.94
N HIS A 173 -0.34 19.53 -3.16
CA HIS A 173 0.14 20.53 -2.20
C HIS A 173 1.57 20.96 -2.52
N SER A 174 1.95 20.98 -3.80
CA SER A 174 3.29 21.41 -4.24
C SER A 174 3.62 22.79 -3.68
N ASN A 175 4.83 22.92 -3.14
CA ASN A 175 5.32 24.15 -2.51
C ASN A 175 4.52 24.63 -1.28
N GLU A 176 3.61 23.78 -0.75
CA GLU A 176 2.86 24.01 0.48
C GLU A 176 3.20 22.97 1.55
N ILE A 177 2.78 23.23 2.80
CA ILE A 177 2.99 22.27 3.90
C ILE A 177 1.85 21.26 3.89
N LEU A 178 2.15 20.01 3.54
CA LEU A 178 1.26 18.89 3.76
C LEU A 178 1.33 18.49 5.25
N GLN A 179 0.27 18.81 6.00
CA GLN A 179 0.19 18.46 7.42
C GLN A 179 0.18 16.94 7.60
N ARG A 180 0.99 16.46 8.57
CA ARG A 180 1.14 15.02 8.83
C ARG A 180 -0.18 14.33 9.14
N ASP A 181 -0.98 14.89 10.06
CA ASP A 181 -2.23 14.31 10.49
C ASP A 181 -3.27 14.27 9.35
N PHE A 182 -3.28 15.29 8.50
CA PHE A 182 -4.12 15.31 7.31
C PHE A 182 -3.74 14.21 6.33
N ALA A 183 -2.45 14.04 6.06
CA ALA A 183 -1.96 13.00 5.16
C ALA A 183 -2.25 11.59 5.72
N LEU A 184 -2.08 11.38 7.03
CA LEU A 184 -2.38 10.11 7.70
C LEU A 184 -3.88 9.77 7.58
N LYS A 185 -4.77 10.71 7.88
CA LYS A 185 -6.23 10.50 7.76
C LYS A 185 -6.69 10.30 6.32
N THR A 186 -6.01 10.92 5.37
CA THR A 186 -6.35 10.81 3.94
C THR A 186 -5.91 9.48 3.33
N ILE A 187 -4.71 8.99 3.68
CA ILE A 187 -4.09 7.82 3.06
C ILE A 187 -4.23 6.57 3.95
N TRP A 188 -4.12 6.72 5.27
CA TRP A 188 -4.32 5.67 6.27
C TRP A 188 -5.56 6.02 7.08
N ILE A 189 -6.44 5.09 7.30
CA ILE A 189 -7.78 5.28 7.90
C ILE A 189 -7.74 5.99 9.26
N ASP A 190 -6.62 5.87 9.97
CA ASP A 190 -6.39 6.49 11.27
C ASP A 190 -4.96 7.08 11.37
N ASP A 191 -4.75 7.92 12.37
CA ASP A 191 -3.50 8.60 12.69
C ASP A 191 -2.72 7.91 13.82
N ASN A 192 -2.90 6.59 13.97
CA ASN A 192 -2.21 5.83 15.00
C ASN A 192 -0.67 5.86 14.82
N TYR A 193 0.03 5.52 15.91
CA TYR A 193 1.49 5.56 15.96
C TYR A 193 2.18 4.75 14.84
N PHE A 194 1.58 3.63 14.44
CA PHE A 194 2.14 2.77 13.39
C PHE A 194 2.02 3.42 12.01
N ASN A 195 0.88 4.03 11.72
CA ASN A 195 0.66 4.75 10.47
C ASN A 195 1.57 5.98 10.36
N ALA A 196 1.82 6.68 11.48
CA ALA A 196 2.76 7.79 11.52
C ALA A 196 4.19 7.37 11.14
N ARG A 197 4.66 6.22 11.63
CA ARG A 197 5.98 5.69 11.25
C ARG A 197 6.03 5.13 9.83
N SER A 198 4.95 4.52 9.37
CA SER A 198 4.88 4.05 7.99
C SER A 198 5.04 5.20 7.01
N MET A 199 4.43 6.36 7.28
CA MET A 199 4.57 7.55 6.45
C MET A 199 6.05 7.97 6.28
N ASP A 200 6.87 7.91 7.35
CA ASP A 200 8.29 8.25 7.28
C ASP A 200 9.06 7.29 6.35
N VAL A 201 8.69 6.01 6.34
CA VAL A 201 9.26 5.00 5.41
C VAL A 201 8.91 5.35 3.97
N TYR A 202 7.65 5.69 3.70
CA TYR A 202 7.23 6.06 2.34
C TYR A 202 7.85 7.37 1.86
N ILE A 203 7.99 8.36 2.72
CA ILE A 203 8.74 9.58 2.42
C ILE A 203 10.19 9.26 2.04
N THR A 204 10.83 8.36 2.78
CA THR A 204 12.21 7.94 2.46
C THR A 204 12.32 7.25 1.10
N LYS A 205 11.34 6.40 0.75
CA LYS A 205 11.27 5.77 -0.56
C LYS A 205 11.04 6.78 -1.68
N LEU A 206 10.08 7.69 -1.51
CA LEU A 206 9.80 8.73 -2.50
C LEU A 206 11.02 9.63 -2.74
N ARG A 207 11.76 10.02 -1.70
CA ARG A 207 13.04 10.72 -1.85
C ARG A 207 14.04 9.94 -2.70
N LYS A 208 14.11 8.62 -2.51
CA LYS A 208 14.99 7.75 -3.32
C LYS A 208 14.53 7.69 -4.78
N HIS A 209 13.22 7.68 -5.05
CA HIS A 209 12.69 7.67 -6.42
C HIS A 209 12.92 9.01 -7.13
N LEU A 210 12.85 10.13 -6.40
CA LEU A 210 12.96 11.49 -6.94
C LEU A 210 14.39 12.03 -7.01
N LYS A 211 15.39 11.29 -6.51
CA LYS A 211 16.79 11.77 -6.39
C LYS A 211 17.48 12.15 -7.71
N ASP A 212 16.97 11.68 -8.83
CA ASP A 212 17.61 11.88 -10.15
C ASP A 212 17.34 13.30 -10.70
N ASP A 213 16.43 14.06 -10.10
CA ASP A 213 16.24 15.50 -10.36
C ASP A 213 16.54 16.31 -9.08
N PRO A 214 17.64 17.04 -9.02
CA PRO A 214 18.02 17.83 -7.83
C PRO A 214 17.11 19.02 -7.53
N GLN A 215 16.22 19.40 -8.46
CA GLN A 215 15.26 20.50 -8.27
C GLN A 215 14.02 20.02 -7.47
N ILE A 216 13.86 18.70 -7.29
CA ILE A 216 12.73 18.11 -6.58
C ILE A 216 13.20 17.60 -5.24
N GLU A 217 12.63 18.14 -4.17
CA GLU A 217 12.98 17.71 -2.82
C GLU A 217 11.74 17.59 -1.93
N ILE A 218 11.68 16.54 -1.11
CA ILE A 218 10.70 16.42 -0.04
C ILE A 218 11.40 16.79 1.28
N ILE A 219 11.09 17.94 1.84
CA ILE A 219 11.68 18.42 3.09
C ILE A 219 10.74 18.17 4.28
N ASN A 220 11.34 17.98 5.48
CA ASN A 220 10.61 17.93 6.75
C ASN A 220 10.39 19.34 7.28
N ILE A 221 9.15 19.64 7.66
CA ILE A 221 8.81 20.85 8.43
C ILE A 221 8.54 20.41 9.86
N HIS A 222 9.49 20.73 10.74
CA HIS A 222 9.46 20.26 12.12
C HIS A 222 8.12 20.56 12.81
N GLY A 223 7.53 19.52 13.44
CA GLY A 223 6.26 19.61 14.16
C GLY A 223 5.03 19.84 13.28
N LYS A 224 5.15 19.91 11.94
CA LYS A 224 4.01 20.19 11.03
C LYS A 224 3.78 19.09 10.00
N GLY A 225 4.82 18.64 9.31
CA GLY A 225 4.66 17.64 8.26
C GLY A 225 5.75 17.68 7.21
N TYR A 226 5.38 17.60 5.95
CA TYR A 226 6.30 17.56 4.83
C TYR A 226 5.95 18.62 3.78
N LYS A 227 6.93 19.00 3.00
CA LYS A 227 6.74 19.90 1.86
C LYS A 227 7.49 19.34 0.66
N LEU A 228 6.79 19.17 -0.46
CA LEU A 228 7.39 18.88 -1.75
C LEU A 228 7.81 20.20 -2.40
N ILE A 229 9.10 20.36 -2.63
CA ILE A 229 9.66 21.48 -3.39
C ILE A 229 9.68 21.07 -4.86
N THR A 230 9.10 21.91 -5.70
CA THR A 230 9.15 21.79 -7.16
C THR A 230 9.50 23.16 -7.75
N PRO A 231 10.13 23.22 -8.93
CA PRO A 231 10.25 24.48 -9.66
C PRO A 231 8.86 25.11 -9.85
N GLU A 232 8.77 26.42 -9.77
CA GLU A 232 7.55 27.12 -10.14
C GLU A 232 7.31 26.91 -11.64
N GLU A 233 6.10 26.47 -12.02
CA GLU A 233 5.73 26.43 -13.44
C GLU A 233 5.77 27.89 -13.95
N GLU A 234 6.68 28.19 -14.89
CA GLU A 234 6.59 29.45 -15.62
C GLU A 234 5.26 29.41 -16.39
N GLU A 235 4.29 30.24 -15.97
CA GLU A 235 3.10 30.49 -16.77
C GLU A 235 3.56 30.99 -18.13
N GLU A 236 3.50 30.15 -19.17
CA GLU A 236 3.61 30.60 -20.55
C GLU A 236 2.52 31.66 -20.77
N LYS A 237 2.99 32.91 -20.86
CA LYS A 237 2.16 34.07 -21.21
C LYS A 237 1.83 34.07 -22.70
#